data_4e643e5454bf706a1c771ac826b8ca8b
#
_entry.id   4e643e5454bf706a1c771ac826b8ca8b
#
_cell.length_a   1.000
_cell.length_b   1.000
_cell.length_c   1.000
_cell.angle_alpha   90.00
_cell.angle_beta   90.00
_cell.angle_gamma   90.00
#
_symmetry.space_group_name_H-M   'P 1'
#
loop_
_entity.id
_entity.type
_entity.pdbx_description
1 polymer ?
#
loop_
_entity_poly.entity_id
_entity_poly.type
_entity_poly.pdbx_seq_one_letter_code
_entity_poly.pdbx_strand_id
1 'polypeptide(L)'
;MEEYHIIGKALIENECFYLDNYEIDTLLKKDINLEYPNFIERTFKDIYFTDEENRWLDIVSTNIRHMNNPYKQAVAYFALFQSCIIKRPYNLFHRKNLYVRLQNVERSFGNKKTWDTSFEIHFRKFIAEANNAIFNNGQNCHSINQNIFDIAPNYDFVYIDTPYLNNKGIGVDYADFYHFLNGLVDYDNWGKKIDYKSKHLRLLRQPNVWNNSNTIHQAFKQLFTQFQNSTMAISYRSNGIPTIEELINMLEGLGKKVKIYQSNNIKYALSTTQTNEILIVAL
;
A
#
# COMPACT_ATOMS: atom_id res chain seq x y z
N MET A 1 7.80 -3.96 0.97
CA MET A 1 7.56 -3.06 -0.19
C MET A 1 8.91 -2.51 -0.58
N GLU A 2 9.36 -2.87 -1.74
CA GLU A 2 10.58 -2.30 -2.30
C GLU A 2 10.33 -0.85 -2.69
N GLU A 3 11.39 -0.06 -2.76
CA GLU A 3 11.37 1.38 -2.93
C GLU A 3 10.60 1.81 -4.20
N TYR A 4 9.50 2.51 -4.01
CA TYR A 4 8.85 3.26 -5.08
C TYR A 4 9.14 4.74 -4.84
N HIS A 5 10.13 5.26 -5.57
CA HIS A 5 10.57 6.63 -5.42
C HIS A 5 9.59 7.58 -6.09
N ILE A 6 8.99 8.46 -5.32
CA ILE A 6 8.41 9.70 -5.86
C ILE A 6 9.50 10.76 -5.74
N ILE A 7 9.87 11.40 -6.85
CA ILE A 7 11.18 11.96 -6.94
C ILE A 7 11.23 13.41 -7.29
N GLY A 8 12.21 14.02 -6.71
CA GLY A 8 12.56 15.39 -6.88
C GLY A 8 13.23 15.75 -8.21
N LYS A 9 13.72 16.94 -8.24
CA LYS A 9 14.15 17.84 -9.31
C LYS A 9 14.92 17.22 -10.49
N ALA A 10 15.84 16.28 -10.29
CA ALA A 10 16.76 15.80 -11.31
C ALA A 10 16.10 15.02 -12.45
N LEU A 11 14.86 14.69 -12.33
CA LEU A 11 14.18 13.71 -13.18
C LEU A 11 13.16 14.34 -14.10
N ILE A 12 12.61 15.48 -13.70
CA ILE A 12 11.69 16.25 -14.53
C ILE A 12 12.45 16.92 -15.70
N GLU A 13 13.72 17.26 -15.48
CA GLU A 13 14.58 17.84 -16.51
C GLU A 13 14.86 16.89 -17.69
N ASN A 14 14.63 15.58 -17.54
CA ASN A 14 14.92 14.55 -18.55
C ASN A 14 13.70 13.73 -18.99
N GLU A 15 12.45 14.11 -18.64
CA GLU A 15 11.24 13.32 -18.93
C GLU A 15 11.33 11.84 -18.47
N CYS A 16 12.18 11.56 -17.49
CA CYS A 16 12.56 10.20 -17.10
C CYS A 16 11.43 9.42 -16.40
N PHE A 17 10.33 10.07 -16.03
CA PHE A 17 9.24 9.46 -15.27
C PHE A 17 8.00 9.14 -16.07
N TYR A 18 7.74 9.90 -17.11
CA TYR A 18 6.54 9.75 -17.88
C TYR A 18 6.59 8.48 -18.73
N LEU A 19 5.54 7.70 -18.67
CA LEU A 19 5.31 6.60 -19.61
C LEU A 19 4.52 7.15 -20.81
N ASP A 20 5.11 7.13 -21.98
CA ASP A 20 4.43 7.48 -23.21
C ASP A 20 3.56 6.31 -23.75
N ASN A 21 2.78 6.59 -24.79
CA ASN A 21 1.88 5.57 -25.35
C ASN A 21 2.62 4.38 -25.95
N TYR A 22 3.81 4.59 -26.51
CA TYR A 22 4.62 3.51 -27.08
C TYR A 22 5.14 2.58 -25.98
N GLU A 23 5.65 3.14 -24.90
CA GLU A 23 6.12 2.40 -23.74
C GLU A 23 4.97 1.60 -23.08
N ILE A 24 3.78 2.24 -22.95
CA ILE A 24 2.58 1.58 -22.44
C ILE A 24 2.20 0.40 -23.34
N ASP A 25 2.16 0.60 -24.65
CA ASP A 25 1.83 -0.47 -25.62
C ASP A 25 2.83 -1.62 -25.57
N THR A 26 4.11 -1.33 -25.32
CA THR A 26 5.15 -2.34 -25.12
C THR A 26 4.91 -3.15 -23.84
N LEU A 27 4.53 -2.50 -22.75
CA LEU A 27 4.21 -3.20 -21.49
C LEU A 27 3.01 -4.14 -21.60
N LEU A 28 2.10 -3.89 -22.51
CA LEU A 28 0.87 -4.68 -22.68
C LEU A 28 1.03 -5.88 -23.61
N LYS A 29 2.14 -6.01 -24.33
CA LYS A 29 2.39 -7.07 -25.31
C LYS A 29 3.51 -7.99 -24.84
N LYS A 30 3.47 -9.24 -25.31
CA LYS A 30 4.60 -10.16 -25.12
C LYS A 30 5.79 -9.72 -25.98
N ASP A 31 6.95 -9.62 -25.35
CA ASP A 31 8.23 -9.49 -26.05
C ASP A 31 8.74 -10.90 -26.40
N ILE A 32 9.15 -11.10 -27.66
CA ILE A 32 9.66 -12.39 -28.12
C ILE A 32 10.95 -12.82 -27.43
N ASN A 33 11.67 -11.87 -26.82
CA ASN A 33 12.94 -12.13 -26.15
C ASN A 33 12.76 -12.45 -24.65
N LEU A 34 11.52 -12.41 -24.12
CA LEU A 34 11.24 -12.67 -22.72
C LEU A 34 10.49 -14.00 -22.53
N GLU A 35 10.84 -14.69 -21.44
CA GLU A 35 10.06 -15.81 -20.96
C GLU A 35 8.95 -15.30 -20.02
N TYR A 36 7.74 -15.80 -20.27
CA TYR A 36 6.56 -15.41 -19.50
C TYR A 36 6.12 -16.57 -18.61
N PRO A 37 6.35 -16.48 -17.30
CA PRO A 37 5.83 -17.47 -16.38
C PRO A 37 4.31 -17.42 -16.35
N ASN A 38 3.67 -18.52 -15.97
CA ASN A 38 2.23 -18.61 -15.75
C ASN A 38 1.92 -18.80 -14.26
N PHE A 39 2.68 -18.13 -13.41
CA PHE A 39 2.61 -18.31 -11.97
C PHE A 39 1.30 -17.80 -11.38
N ILE A 40 0.87 -16.59 -11.76
CA ILE A 40 -0.39 -16.00 -11.26
C ILE A 40 -1.56 -16.81 -11.80
N GLU A 41 -1.56 -17.13 -13.10
CA GLU A 41 -2.62 -17.91 -13.76
C GLU A 41 -2.85 -19.26 -13.06
N ARG A 42 -1.78 -19.98 -12.72
CA ARG A 42 -1.88 -21.29 -12.09
C ARG A 42 -2.17 -21.23 -10.59
N THR A 43 -1.49 -20.31 -9.88
CA THR A 43 -1.52 -20.27 -8.42
C THR A 43 -2.78 -19.60 -7.89
N PHE A 44 -3.21 -18.48 -8.53
CA PHE A 44 -4.37 -17.70 -8.08
C PHE A 44 -5.64 -17.96 -8.88
N LYS A 45 -5.70 -19.12 -9.53
CA LYS A 45 -6.92 -19.57 -10.24
C LYS A 45 -8.14 -19.52 -9.32
N ASP A 46 -9.24 -18.93 -9.81
CA ASP A 46 -10.52 -18.78 -9.10
C ASP A 46 -10.46 -17.98 -7.78
N ILE A 47 -9.39 -17.25 -7.50
CA ILE A 47 -9.25 -16.53 -6.24
C ILE A 47 -9.69 -15.08 -6.37
N TYR A 48 -9.02 -14.29 -7.20
CA TYR A 48 -9.22 -12.84 -7.30
C TYR A 48 -9.69 -12.39 -8.68
N PHE A 49 -9.11 -12.98 -9.71
CA PHE A 49 -9.25 -12.57 -11.10
C PHE A 49 -9.55 -13.78 -11.98
N THR A 50 -10.08 -13.55 -13.18
CA THR A 50 -10.32 -14.61 -14.16
C THR A 50 -8.98 -15.16 -14.69
N ASP A 51 -9.02 -16.33 -15.34
CA ASP A 51 -7.82 -16.93 -15.93
C ASP A 51 -7.17 -15.99 -16.98
N GLU A 52 -8.00 -15.29 -17.76
CA GLU A 52 -7.54 -14.30 -18.74
C GLU A 52 -6.87 -13.09 -18.04
N GLU A 53 -7.49 -12.58 -16.98
CA GLU A 53 -6.94 -11.49 -16.18
C GLU A 53 -5.62 -11.89 -15.49
N ASN A 54 -5.54 -13.10 -14.96
CA ASN A 54 -4.33 -13.63 -14.33
C ASN A 54 -3.17 -13.77 -15.35
N ARG A 55 -3.48 -14.26 -16.56
CA ARG A 55 -2.50 -14.34 -17.66
C ARG A 55 -2.00 -12.97 -18.08
N TRP A 56 -2.91 -11.99 -18.15
CA TRP A 56 -2.55 -10.61 -18.42
C TRP A 56 -1.59 -10.05 -17.35
N LEU A 57 -1.88 -10.34 -16.07
CA LEU A 57 -1.02 -9.93 -14.95
C LEU A 57 0.37 -10.58 -15.02
N ASP A 58 0.48 -11.86 -15.40
CA ASP A 58 1.76 -12.53 -15.62
C ASP A 58 2.59 -11.83 -16.72
N ILE A 59 1.94 -11.40 -17.81
CA ILE A 59 2.61 -10.70 -18.91
C ILE A 59 3.08 -9.31 -18.47
N VAL A 60 2.17 -8.48 -17.95
CA VAL A 60 2.45 -7.09 -17.64
C VAL A 60 3.44 -6.96 -16.48
N SER A 61 3.30 -7.77 -15.44
CA SER A 61 4.27 -7.76 -14.33
C SER A 61 5.66 -8.21 -14.78
N THR A 62 5.76 -9.15 -15.73
CA THR A 62 7.04 -9.55 -16.30
C THR A 62 7.66 -8.38 -17.08
N ASN A 63 6.91 -7.71 -17.95
CA ASN A 63 7.40 -6.57 -18.71
C ASN A 63 7.87 -5.43 -17.78
N ILE A 64 7.09 -5.12 -16.74
CA ILE A 64 7.46 -4.10 -15.76
C ILE A 64 8.78 -4.44 -15.07
N ARG A 65 8.99 -5.69 -14.65
CA ARG A 65 10.25 -6.12 -13.99
C ARG A 65 11.49 -5.97 -14.87
N HIS A 66 11.33 -6.04 -16.18
CA HIS A 66 12.42 -5.87 -17.14
C HIS A 66 12.66 -4.42 -17.61
N MET A 67 11.93 -3.46 -17.03
CA MET A 67 12.20 -2.05 -17.32
C MET A 67 13.52 -1.61 -16.70
N ASN A 68 14.35 -0.91 -17.49
CA ASN A 68 15.64 -0.39 -17.03
C ASN A 68 15.52 0.89 -16.19
N ASN A 69 14.45 1.67 -16.37
CA ASN A 69 14.26 2.92 -15.65
C ASN A 69 13.42 2.66 -14.38
N PRO A 70 13.99 2.76 -13.17
CA PRO A 70 13.30 2.42 -11.93
C PRO A 70 12.11 3.33 -11.64
N TYR A 71 12.10 4.54 -12.17
CA TYR A 71 11.02 5.51 -11.96
C TYR A 71 9.82 5.22 -12.84
N LYS A 72 10.05 4.97 -14.12
CA LYS A 72 9.01 4.49 -15.04
C LYS A 72 8.46 3.15 -14.56
N GLN A 73 9.32 2.27 -14.04
CA GLN A 73 8.92 1.03 -13.40
C GLN A 73 7.99 1.28 -12.20
N ALA A 74 8.31 2.24 -11.33
CA ALA A 74 7.47 2.60 -10.19
C ALA A 74 6.09 3.15 -10.62
N VAL A 75 6.04 3.99 -11.67
CA VAL A 75 4.78 4.48 -12.26
C VAL A 75 3.95 3.33 -12.82
N ALA A 76 4.58 2.39 -13.52
CA ALA A 76 3.91 1.21 -14.06
C ALA A 76 3.38 0.30 -12.95
N TYR A 77 4.15 0.06 -11.89
CA TYR A 77 3.66 -0.69 -10.72
C TYR A 77 2.52 0.03 -10.00
N PHE A 78 2.59 1.34 -9.82
CA PHE A 78 1.48 2.11 -9.26
C PHE A 78 0.19 1.87 -10.05
N ALA A 79 0.25 2.01 -11.37
CA ALA A 79 -0.90 1.79 -12.24
C ALA A 79 -1.41 0.34 -12.18
N LEU A 80 -0.51 -0.64 -12.12
CA LEU A 80 -0.86 -2.05 -11.97
C LEU A 80 -1.56 -2.33 -10.63
N PHE A 81 -1.05 -1.77 -9.53
CA PHE A 81 -1.63 -1.93 -8.21
C PHE A 81 -3.01 -1.31 -8.12
N GLN A 82 -3.18 -0.07 -8.60
CA GLN A 82 -4.49 0.59 -8.63
C GLN A 82 -5.49 -0.19 -9.48
N SER A 83 -5.06 -0.74 -10.62
CA SER A 83 -5.88 -1.60 -11.48
C SER A 83 -6.29 -2.89 -10.76
N CYS A 84 -5.38 -3.52 -10.03
CA CYS A 84 -5.69 -4.67 -9.21
C CYS A 84 -6.69 -4.32 -8.09
N ILE A 85 -6.48 -3.23 -7.37
CA ILE A 85 -7.30 -2.79 -6.23
C ILE A 85 -8.74 -2.49 -6.69
N ILE A 86 -8.92 -1.68 -7.75
CA ILE A 86 -10.25 -1.25 -8.19
C ILE A 86 -11.11 -2.41 -8.72
N LYS A 87 -10.48 -3.47 -9.21
CA LYS A 87 -11.16 -4.70 -9.66
C LYS A 87 -11.50 -5.65 -8.50
N ARG A 88 -11.20 -5.29 -7.27
CA ARG A 88 -11.48 -6.12 -6.08
C ARG A 88 -12.72 -5.65 -5.35
N PRO A 89 -13.62 -6.57 -4.91
CA PRO A 89 -14.61 -6.25 -3.89
C PRO A 89 -13.93 -5.73 -2.63
N TYR A 90 -14.39 -4.60 -2.11
CA TYR A 90 -13.85 -3.90 -0.94
C TYR A 90 -12.42 -3.33 -1.13
N ASN A 91 -11.86 -3.36 -2.34
CA ASN A 91 -10.49 -2.93 -2.66
C ASN A 91 -9.38 -3.65 -1.84
N LEU A 92 -9.63 -4.90 -1.43
CA LEU A 92 -8.74 -5.67 -0.55
C LEU A 92 -8.57 -7.11 -1.03
N PHE A 93 -7.47 -7.77 -0.64
CA PHE A 93 -7.11 -9.15 -0.99
C PHE A 93 -7.30 -10.14 0.17
N HIS A 94 -8.08 -9.81 1.17
CA HIS A 94 -8.25 -10.57 2.41
C HIS A 94 -9.18 -11.79 2.30
N ARG A 95 -9.79 -12.05 1.15
CA ARG A 95 -10.73 -13.17 0.90
C ARG A 95 -10.71 -13.63 -0.54
N LYS A 96 -10.89 -14.96 -0.74
CA LYS A 96 -11.24 -15.52 -2.04
C LYS A 96 -12.68 -15.10 -2.39
N ASN A 97 -12.85 -14.16 -3.29
CA ASN A 97 -14.16 -13.58 -3.60
C ASN A 97 -14.37 -13.24 -5.10
N LEU A 98 -13.68 -13.96 -6.00
CA LEU A 98 -13.92 -13.82 -7.45
C LEU A 98 -15.39 -14.02 -7.81
N TYR A 99 -16.05 -15.00 -7.19
CA TYR A 99 -17.47 -15.28 -7.41
C TYR A 99 -18.37 -14.05 -7.23
N VAL A 100 -18.00 -13.13 -6.34
CA VAL A 100 -18.74 -11.86 -6.11
C VAL A 100 -18.70 -10.99 -7.37
N ARG A 101 -17.60 -10.97 -8.10
CA ARG A 101 -17.45 -10.20 -9.34
C ARG A 101 -18.24 -10.82 -10.49
N LEU A 102 -18.27 -12.16 -10.54
CA LEU A 102 -18.89 -12.91 -11.65
C LEU A 102 -20.41 -12.99 -11.57
N GLN A 103 -21.00 -12.79 -10.38
CA GLN A 103 -22.45 -12.83 -10.21
C GLN A 103 -23.12 -11.63 -10.90
N ASN A 104 -24.18 -11.91 -11.65
CA ASN A 104 -25.02 -10.90 -12.29
C ASN A 104 -26.20 -10.52 -11.39
N VAL A 105 -25.93 -9.79 -10.32
CA VAL A 105 -26.94 -9.32 -9.35
C VAL A 105 -26.72 -7.84 -9.05
N GLU A 106 -27.81 -7.12 -8.80
CA GLU A 106 -27.72 -5.76 -8.25
C GLU A 106 -27.11 -5.80 -6.85
N ARG A 107 -26.25 -4.82 -6.56
CA ARG A 107 -25.55 -4.72 -5.28
C ARG A 107 -25.60 -3.30 -4.76
N SER A 108 -25.72 -3.17 -3.45
CA SER A 108 -25.58 -1.89 -2.74
C SER A 108 -24.13 -1.44 -2.61
N PHE A 109 -23.18 -2.29 -2.95
CA PHE A 109 -21.75 -2.00 -2.89
C PHE A 109 -21.01 -2.61 -4.10
N GLY A 110 -19.88 -2.00 -4.43
CA GLY A 110 -19.08 -2.38 -5.59
C GLY A 110 -19.68 -1.85 -6.89
N ASN A 111 -18.86 -1.74 -7.90
CA ASN A 111 -19.27 -1.28 -9.21
C ASN A 111 -18.99 -2.37 -10.24
N LYS A 112 -20.05 -3.08 -10.65
CA LYS A 112 -19.96 -4.15 -11.64
C LYS A 112 -19.30 -3.68 -12.94
N LYS A 113 -19.65 -2.48 -13.42
CA LYS A 113 -19.04 -1.88 -14.61
C LYS A 113 -17.52 -1.73 -14.44
N THR A 114 -17.06 -1.27 -13.28
CA THR A 114 -15.62 -1.17 -12.99
C THR A 114 -14.93 -2.52 -13.00
N TRP A 115 -15.57 -3.56 -12.43
CA TRP A 115 -15.00 -4.90 -12.40
C TRP A 115 -14.95 -5.57 -13.78
N ASP A 116 -15.93 -5.28 -14.63
CA ASP A 116 -16.03 -5.81 -16.01
C ASP A 116 -15.13 -5.03 -16.99
N THR A 117 -14.75 -3.79 -16.67
CA THR A 117 -13.78 -3.02 -17.46
C THR A 117 -12.43 -3.74 -17.49
N SER A 118 -11.79 -3.84 -18.66
CA SER A 118 -10.52 -4.56 -18.81
C SER A 118 -9.39 -3.95 -17.95
N PHE A 119 -8.41 -4.77 -17.56
CA PHE A 119 -7.21 -4.31 -16.88
C PHE A 119 -6.46 -3.25 -17.71
N GLU A 120 -6.37 -3.42 -19.01
CA GLU A 120 -5.70 -2.47 -19.90
C GLU A 120 -6.27 -1.06 -19.78
N ILE A 121 -7.60 -0.92 -19.80
CA ILE A 121 -8.27 0.39 -19.67
C ILE A 121 -7.94 1.04 -18.33
N HIS A 122 -8.01 0.27 -17.24
CA HIS A 122 -7.63 0.77 -15.92
C HIS A 122 -6.16 1.14 -15.83
N PHE A 123 -5.28 0.31 -16.36
CA PHE A 123 -3.85 0.52 -16.36
C PHE A 123 -3.45 1.81 -17.09
N ARG A 124 -3.97 2.02 -18.31
CA ARG A 124 -3.76 3.26 -19.07
C ARG A 124 -4.27 4.49 -18.33
N LYS A 125 -5.45 4.38 -17.73
CA LYS A 125 -6.04 5.46 -16.93
C LYS A 125 -5.14 5.82 -15.75
N PHE A 126 -4.66 4.86 -14.98
CA PHE A 126 -3.83 5.11 -13.80
C PHE A 126 -2.41 5.58 -14.18
N ILE A 127 -1.86 5.17 -15.33
CA ILE A 127 -0.64 5.78 -15.84
C ILE A 127 -0.86 7.27 -16.18
N ALA A 128 -1.95 7.59 -16.85
CA ALA A 128 -2.27 8.99 -17.15
C ALA A 128 -2.45 9.83 -15.87
N GLU A 129 -3.11 9.29 -14.85
CA GLU A 129 -3.24 9.95 -13.55
C GLU A 129 -1.89 10.14 -12.87
N ALA A 130 -1.00 9.13 -12.88
CA ALA A 130 0.33 9.21 -12.32
C ALA A 130 1.20 10.23 -13.08
N ASN A 131 1.21 10.17 -14.40
CA ASN A 131 1.93 11.14 -15.23
C ASN A 131 1.51 12.58 -14.93
N ASN A 132 0.20 12.83 -14.78
CA ASN A 132 -0.32 14.15 -14.44
C ASN A 132 -0.01 14.61 -13.00
N ALA A 133 0.30 13.68 -12.11
CA ALA A 133 0.65 13.96 -10.71
C ALA A 133 2.15 14.24 -10.52
N ILE A 134 2.98 13.97 -11.51
CA ILE A 134 4.42 14.24 -11.46
C ILE A 134 4.65 15.74 -11.64
N PHE A 135 5.26 16.37 -10.64
CA PHE A 135 5.61 17.79 -10.70
C PHE A 135 6.93 18.07 -9.97
N ASN A 136 7.57 19.15 -10.34
CA ASN A 136 8.79 19.61 -9.69
C ASN A 136 8.44 20.62 -8.58
N ASN A 137 8.67 20.28 -7.34
CA ASN A 137 8.52 21.17 -6.19
C ASN A 137 9.83 21.86 -5.78
N GLY A 138 10.90 21.68 -6.53
CA GLY A 138 12.23 22.24 -6.25
C GLY A 138 12.98 21.57 -5.09
N GLN A 139 12.46 20.48 -4.51
CA GLN A 139 13.02 19.76 -3.39
C GLN A 139 13.52 18.37 -3.80
N ASN A 140 14.57 17.89 -3.12
CA ASN A 140 14.96 16.49 -3.20
C ASN A 140 14.06 15.65 -2.29
N CYS A 141 13.17 14.87 -2.90
CA CYS A 141 12.32 13.93 -2.18
C CYS A 141 12.88 12.52 -2.30
N HIS A 142 12.81 11.76 -1.21
CA HIS A 142 13.28 10.38 -1.15
C HIS A 142 12.21 9.47 -0.57
N SER A 143 12.09 8.26 -1.10
CA SER A 143 11.31 7.18 -0.52
C SER A 143 12.27 6.11 -0.01
N ILE A 144 12.06 5.64 1.21
CA ILE A 144 12.91 4.65 1.86
C ILE A 144 12.05 3.50 2.34
N ASN A 145 12.44 2.27 2.03
CA ASN A 145 11.83 1.06 2.56
C ASN A 145 12.75 0.40 3.58
N GLN A 146 12.57 0.77 4.84
CA GLN A 146 13.33 0.18 5.94
C GLN A 146 12.50 0.16 7.23
N ASN A 147 13.00 -0.54 8.26
CA ASN A 147 12.39 -0.51 9.57
C ASN A 147 12.48 0.90 10.14
N ILE A 148 11.36 1.43 10.65
CA ILE A 148 11.29 2.78 11.21
C ILE A 148 12.32 3.02 12.33
N PHE A 149 12.66 1.99 13.09
CA PHE A 149 13.63 2.09 14.18
C PHE A 149 15.09 2.21 13.70
N ASP A 150 15.35 1.94 12.42
CA ASP A 150 16.67 2.07 11.79
C ASP A 150 16.84 3.43 11.07
N ILE A 151 15.78 4.27 11.04
CA ILE A 151 15.81 5.61 10.43
C ILE A 151 16.59 6.56 11.36
N ALA A 152 17.52 7.32 10.78
CA ALA A 152 18.25 8.37 11.53
C ALA A 152 17.29 9.44 12.08
N PRO A 153 17.46 9.91 13.31
CA PRO A 153 16.50 10.81 13.96
C PRO A 153 16.66 12.31 13.61
N ASN A 154 17.38 12.63 12.55
CA ASN A 154 17.80 13.99 12.19
C ASN A 154 16.76 14.71 11.30
N TYR A 155 15.56 14.89 11.80
CA TYR A 155 14.48 15.58 11.11
C TYR A 155 13.90 16.68 11.99
N ASP A 156 13.59 17.85 11.41
CA ASP A 156 12.92 18.94 12.12
C ASP A 156 11.46 18.61 12.40
N PHE A 157 10.82 17.87 11.46
CA PHE A 157 9.43 17.47 11.54
C PHE A 157 9.23 16.01 11.10
N VAL A 158 8.44 15.27 11.87
CA VAL A 158 8.10 13.87 11.60
C VAL A 158 6.58 13.68 11.63
N TYR A 159 5.99 13.22 10.52
CA TYR A 159 4.61 12.78 10.48
C TYR A 159 4.55 11.26 10.69
N ILE A 160 3.78 10.84 11.67
CA ILE A 160 3.68 9.44 12.10
C ILE A 160 2.27 8.93 11.80
N ASP A 161 2.18 7.94 10.91
CA ASP A 161 0.92 7.27 10.53
C ASP A 161 1.14 5.75 10.60
N THR A 162 1.13 5.22 11.81
CA THR A 162 1.33 3.80 12.09
C THR A 162 0.05 2.98 11.85
N PRO A 163 0.14 1.67 11.66
CA PRO A 163 -1.03 0.79 11.76
C PRO A 163 -1.73 0.95 13.12
N TYR A 164 -3.05 0.90 13.11
CA TYR A 164 -3.86 1.07 14.34
C TYR A 164 -4.42 -0.25 14.84
N LEU A 165 -4.32 -0.46 16.15
CA LEU A 165 -5.15 -1.44 16.84
C LEU A 165 -6.42 -0.77 17.36
N ASN A 166 -7.57 -1.43 17.23
CA ASN A 166 -8.78 -0.99 17.93
C ASN A 166 -8.74 -1.42 19.40
N ASN A 167 -9.73 -0.98 20.19
CA ASN A 167 -9.84 -1.31 21.62
C ASN A 167 -10.00 -2.81 21.93
N LYS A 168 -10.19 -3.66 20.90
CA LYS A 168 -10.22 -5.13 21.03
C LYS A 168 -8.89 -5.77 20.65
N GLY A 169 -7.85 -4.97 20.38
CA GLY A 169 -6.54 -5.45 19.93
C GLY A 169 -6.54 -5.98 18.50
N ILE A 170 -7.55 -5.61 17.69
CA ILE A 170 -7.64 -6.01 16.29
C ILE A 170 -7.14 -4.83 15.43
N GLY A 171 -6.12 -5.08 14.64
CA GLY A 171 -5.56 -4.12 13.68
C GLY A 171 -5.78 -4.53 12.25
N VAL A 172 -5.48 -3.58 11.36
CA VAL A 172 -5.36 -3.84 9.92
C VAL A 172 -3.94 -4.31 9.67
N ASP A 173 -3.77 -5.55 9.25
CA ASP A 173 -2.50 -6.02 8.74
C ASP A 173 -2.44 -5.72 7.24
N TYR A 174 -1.72 -4.66 6.88
CA TYR A 174 -1.54 -4.27 5.48
C TYR A 174 -0.85 -5.38 4.67
N ALA A 175 0.05 -6.15 5.29
CA ALA A 175 0.67 -7.29 4.63
C ALA A 175 -0.35 -8.39 4.29
N ASP A 176 -1.35 -8.65 5.15
CA ASP A 176 -2.44 -9.58 4.85
C ASP A 176 -3.42 -9.01 3.79
N PHE A 177 -3.69 -7.69 3.83
CA PHE A 177 -4.71 -7.07 2.97
C PHE A 177 -4.22 -6.79 1.56
N TYR A 178 -2.92 -6.56 1.39
CA TYR A 178 -2.28 -6.24 0.12
C TYR A 178 -1.20 -7.24 -0.31
N HIS A 179 -1.22 -8.44 0.28
CA HIS A 179 -0.24 -9.48 0.02
C HIS A 179 -0.05 -9.82 -1.46
N PHE A 180 -1.11 -9.72 -2.27
CA PHE A 180 -1.05 -9.96 -3.70
C PHE A 180 -0.17 -8.93 -4.41
N LEU A 181 -0.27 -7.66 -4.02
CA LEU A 181 0.55 -6.58 -4.56
C LEU A 181 2.03 -6.75 -4.15
N ASN A 182 2.28 -7.15 -2.90
CA ASN A 182 3.63 -7.48 -2.45
C ASN A 182 4.22 -8.64 -3.27
N GLY A 183 3.40 -9.63 -3.63
CA GLY A 183 3.82 -10.73 -4.49
C GLY A 183 4.17 -10.29 -5.91
N LEU A 184 3.45 -9.33 -6.49
CA LEU A 184 3.77 -8.77 -7.82
C LEU A 184 5.16 -8.12 -7.86
N VAL A 185 5.58 -7.48 -6.75
CA VAL A 185 6.90 -6.86 -6.64
C VAL A 185 8.00 -7.90 -6.47
N ASP A 186 7.76 -8.88 -5.61
CA ASP A 186 8.73 -9.96 -5.29
C ASP A 186 8.35 -11.26 -6.01
N TYR A 187 8.05 -11.14 -7.29
CA TYR A 187 7.47 -12.20 -8.10
C TYR A 187 8.28 -13.51 -8.07
N ASP A 188 9.60 -13.43 -8.16
CA ASP A 188 10.49 -14.61 -8.23
C ASP A 188 10.53 -15.40 -6.91
N ASN A 189 10.28 -14.74 -5.78
CA ASN A 189 10.21 -15.38 -4.46
C ASN A 189 8.79 -15.61 -3.98
N TRP A 190 7.78 -15.12 -4.69
CA TRP A 190 6.40 -15.13 -4.24
C TRP A 190 5.91 -16.51 -3.81
N GLY A 191 6.15 -17.52 -4.64
CA GLY A 191 5.74 -18.90 -4.35
C GLY A 191 6.28 -19.46 -3.03
N LYS A 192 7.49 -19.06 -2.63
CA LYS A 192 8.12 -19.49 -1.37
C LYS A 192 7.50 -18.81 -0.14
N LYS A 193 6.85 -17.65 -0.34
CA LYS A 193 6.28 -16.83 0.72
C LYS A 193 4.78 -17.04 0.94
N ILE A 194 4.13 -17.86 0.12
CA ILE A 194 2.68 -18.13 0.21
C ILE A 194 2.37 -19.09 1.37
N ASP A 195 1.37 -18.72 2.15
CA ASP A 195 0.68 -19.64 3.07
C ASP A 195 -0.35 -20.47 2.28
N TYR A 196 0.08 -21.64 1.80
CA TYR A 196 -0.78 -22.56 1.04
C TYR A 196 -1.92 -23.16 1.85
N LYS A 197 -1.96 -22.98 3.18
CA LYS A 197 -3.10 -23.36 4.01
C LYS A 197 -4.21 -22.30 3.98
N SER A 198 -3.89 -21.11 3.57
CA SER A 198 -4.83 -20.00 3.43
C SER A 198 -5.67 -20.16 2.15
N LYS A 199 -7.01 -20.06 2.27
CA LYS A 199 -7.93 -20.15 1.12
C LYS A 199 -7.73 -19.05 0.07
N HIS A 200 -7.12 -17.94 0.43
CA HIS A 200 -6.84 -16.80 -0.46
C HIS A 200 -5.35 -16.61 -0.72
N LEU A 201 -4.52 -17.61 -0.34
CA LEU A 201 -3.09 -17.67 -0.63
C LEU A 201 -2.34 -16.40 -0.20
N ARG A 202 -2.61 -15.92 1.03
CA ARG A 202 -1.87 -14.81 1.62
C ARG A 202 -0.40 -15.17 1.79
N LEU A 203 0.43 -14.19 2.05
CA LEU A 203 1.81 -14.43 2.45
C LEU A 203 1.90 -15.00 3.87
N LEU A 204 2.97 -15.72 4.16
CA LEU A 204 3.32 -16.16 5.51
C LEU A 204 3.45 -14.93 6.41
N ARG A 205 2.74 -14.95 7.52
CA ARG A 205 2.74 -13.83 8.48
C ARG A 205 4.11 -13.67 9.11
N GLN A 206 4.55 -12.41 9.16
CA GLN A 206 5.74 -12.02 9.89
C GLN A 206 5.32 -11.32 11.20
N PRO A 207 6.11 -11.47 12.27
CA PRO A 207 5.89 -10.72 13.50
C PRO A 207 5.86 -9.21 13.20
N ASN A 208 4.86 -8.51 13.73
CA ASN A 208 4.71 -7.07 13.56
C ASN A 208 4.38 -6.44 14.92
N VAL A 209 5.28 -5.60 15.40
CA VAL A 209 5.13 -4.94 16.71
C VAL A 209 3.91 -4.00 16.78
N TRP A 210 3.48 -3.49 15.62
CA TRP A 210 2.35 -2.58 15.50
C TRP A 210 0.99 -3.28 15.51
N ASN A 211 0.96 -4.60 15.25
CA ASN A 211 -0.26 -5.41 15.22
C ASN A 211 -0.42 -6.30 16.46
N ASN A 212 0.30 -6.00 17.54
CA ASN A 212 0.30 -6.79 18.76
C ASN A 212 0.12 -5.88 19.98
N SER A 213 -0.97 -6.05 20.71
CA SER A 213 -1.30 -5.25 21.89
C SER A 213 -0.25 -5.31 23.01
N ASN A 214 0.55 -6.39 23.07
CA ASN A 214 1.61 -6.55 24.07
C ASN A 214 2.89 -5.76 23.71
N THR A 215 3.09 -5.42 22.48
CA THR A 215 4.33 -4.76 22.00
C THR A 215 4.13 -3.34 21.52
N ILE A 216 2.91 -2.94 21.16
CA ILE A 216 2.64 -1.65 20.53
C ILE A 216 3.00 -0.45 21.43
N HIS A 217 2.77 -0.56 22.75
CA HIS A 217 3.14 0.50 23.70
C HIS A 217 4.65 0.76 23.70
N GLN A 218 5.44 -0.32 23.72
CA GLN A 218 6.89 -0.21 23.67
C GLN A 218 7.37 0.32 22.31
N ALA A 219 6.69 -0.06 21.21
CA ALA A 219 7.00 0.45 19.88
C ALA A 219 6.79 1.97 19.78
N PHE A 220 5.67 2.50 20.30
CA PHE A 220 5.45 3.95 20.37
C PHE A 220 6.46 4.65 21.26
N LYS A 221 6.76 4.10 22.43
CA LYS A 221 7.76 4.68 23.34
C LYS A 221 9.13 4.77 22.66
N GLN A 222 9.56 3.73 21.98
CA GLN A 222 10.82 3.71 21.23
C GLN A 222 10.80 4.74 20.10
N LEU A 223 9.72 4.80 19.31
CA LEU A 223 9.55 5.74 18.21
C LEU A 223 9.60 7.20 18.69
N PHE A 224 8.88 7.52 19.74
CA PHE A 224 8.86 8.88 20.30
C PHE A 224 10.21 9.28 20.89
N THR A 225 10.92 8.36 21.55
CA THR A 225 12.27 8.59 22.06
C THR A 225 13.26 8.83 20.91
N GLN A 226 13.14 8.05 19.82
CA GLN A 226 14.00 8.20 18.64
C GLN A 226 13.89 9.60 18.04
N PHE A 227 12.66 10.13 17.90
CA PHE A 227 12.41 11.43 17.29
C PHE A 227 12.13 12.54 18.33
N GLN A 228 12.61 12.40 19.58
CA GLN A 228 12.32 13.35 20.66
C GLN A 228 12.76 14.79 20.38
N ASN A 229 13.73 15.00 19.49
CA ASN A 229 14.19 16.35 19.11
C ASN A 229 13.39 16.95 17.94
N SER A 230 12.53 16.18 17.30
CA SER A 230 11.70 16.62 16.16
C SER A 230 10.36 17.16 16.64
N THR A 231 9.74 18.06 15.89
CA THR A 231 8.29 18.26 15.99
C THR A 231 7.59 17.04 15.43
N MET A 232 6.73 16.40 16.21
CA MET A 232 6.00 15.21 15.76
C MET A 232 4.51 15.52 15.54
N ALA A 233 3.95 15.04 14.43
CA ALA A 233 2.52 15.02 14.15
C ALA A 233 2.07 13.58 13.99
N ILE A 234 1.21 13.09 14.87
CA ILE A 234 0.78 11.70 14.91
C ILE A 234 -0.68 11.63 14.50
N SER A 235 -0.96 10.98 13.35
CA SER A 235 -2.32 10.61 12.94
C SER A 235 -2.73 9.36 13.71
N TYR A 236 -3.91 9.40 14.34
CA TYR A 236 -4.35 8.31 15.18
C TYR A 236 -5.89 8.24 15.27
N ARG A 237 -6.40 7.10 15.69
CA ARG A 237 -7.82 6.87 15.91
C ARG A 237 -8.24 7.07 17.38
N SER A 238 -9.43 7.58 17.62
CA SER A 238 -9.90 7.89 18.99
C SER A 238 -10.06 6.68 19.91
N ASN A 239 -10.25 5.48 19.38
CA ASN A 239 -10.44 4.23 20.14
C ASN A 239 -9.33 3.21 19.88
N GLY A 240 -8.09 3.69 19.78
CA GLY A 240 -6.90 2.86 19.53
C GLY A 240 -6.29 2.26 20.79
N ILE A 241 -5.34 1.34 20.60
CA ILE A 241 -4.36 0.88 21.57
C ILE A 241 -2.97 1.24 21.02
N PRO A 242 -2.15 2.02 21.75
CA PRO A 242 -2.40 2.71 23.03
C PRO A 242 -3.58 3.69 22.96
N THR A 243 -4.14 4.07 24.07
CA THR A 243 -5.15 5.13 24.16
C THR A 243 -4.50 6.50 23.86
N ILE A 244 -5.33 7.50 23.51
CA ILE A 244 -4.86 8.87 23.30
C ILE A 244 -4.14 9.41 24.55
N GLU A 245 -4.67 9.15 25.73
CA GLU A 245 -4.09 9.57 27.01
C GLU A 245 -2.71 8.92 27.23
N GLU A 246 -2.56 7.63 26.95
CA GLU A 246 -1.28 6.94 27.05
C GLU A 246 -0.23 7.51 26.08
N LEU A 247 -0.64 7.83 24.84
CA LEU A 247 0.27 8.48 23.87
C LEU A 247 0.70 9.88 24.34
N ILE A 248 -0.23 10.69 24.87
CA ILE A 248 0.06 12.00 25.44
C ILE A 248 1.05 11.88 26.59
N ASN A 249 0.79 10.97 27.54
CA ASN A 249 1.67 10.76 28.69
C ASN A 249 3.09 10.35 28.26
N MET A 250 3.23 9.54 27.20
CA MET A 250 4.55 9.19 26.64
C MET A 250 5.28 10.41 26.09
N LEU A 251 4.56 11.29 25.37
CA LEU A 251 5.14 12.50 24.76
C LEU A 251 5.49 13.56 25.81
N GLU A 252 4.59 13.80 26.77
CA GLU A 252 4.83 14.74 27.89
C GLU A 252 5.97 14.25 28.79
N GLY A 253 6.11 12.94 28.98
CA GLY A 253 7.25 12.33 29.67
C GLY A 253 8.61 12.57 28.99
N LEU A 254 8.62 12.92 27.71
CA LEU A 254 9.80 13.38 26.96
C LEU A 254 9.97 14.91 26.96
N GLY A 255 9.15 15.63 27.72
CA GLY A 255 9.19 17.11 27.81
C GLY A 255 8.47 17.82 26.67
N LYS A 256 7.67 17.12 25.87
CA LYS A 256 6.94 17.71 24.74
C LYS A 256 5.70 18.46 25.20
N LYS A 257 5.39 19.58 24.50
CA LYS A 257 4.11 20.28 24.62
C LYS A 257 3.12 19.68 23.60
N VAL A 258 2.04 19.08 24.08
CA VAL A 258 1.10 18.35 23.23
C VAL A 258 -0.14 19.20 22.91
N LYS A 259 -0.55 19.21 21.64
CA LYS A 259 -1.83 19.76 21.17
C LYS A 259 -2.60 18.69 20.42
N ILE A 260 -3.93 18.67 20.59
CA ILE A 260 -4.82 17.68 19.98
C ILE A 260 -5.79 18.39 19.07
N TYR A 261 -5.95 17.82 17.86
CA TYR A 261 -6.95 18.20 16.89
C TYR A 261 -7.81 16.98 16.57
N GLN A 262 -9.13 17.16 16.48
CA GLN A 262 -10.06 16.07 16.24
C GLN A 262 -10.90 16.36 15.01
N SER A 263 -10.99 15.38 14.11
CA SER A 263 -11.98 15.35 13.02
C SER A 263 -13.07 14.35 13.35
N ASN A 264 -14.32 14.73 13.16
CA ASN A 264 -15.47 13.93 13.54
C ASN A 264 -15.93 13.00 12.43
N ASN A 265 -16.50 11.83 12.82
CA ASN A 265 -17.28 10.94 11.96
C ASN A 265 -16.53 10.28 10.78
N ILE A 266 -15.33 9.76 11.02
CA ILE A 266 -14.64 8.93 10.03
C ILE A 266 -15.07 7.46 10.19
N LYS A 267 -15.38 6.83 9.07
CA LYS A 267 -15.65 5.39 8.99
C LYS A 267 -14.53 4.70 8.24
N TYR A 268 -13.71 3.94 8.97
CA TYR A 268 -12.66 3.13 8.34
C TYR A 268 -13.24 2.01 7.49
N ALA A 269 -12.51 1.62 6.45
CA ALA A 269 -12.88 0.47 5.63
C ALA A 269 -13.09 -0.78 6.49
N LEU A 270 -14.20 -1.50 6.25
CA LEU A 270 -14.63 -2.68 7.00
C LEU A 270 -15.01 -2.43 8.48
N SER A 271 -15.02 -1.19 8.96
CA SER A 271 -15.50 -0.88 10.31
C SER A 271 -17.03 -0.77 10.35
N THR A 272 -17.63 -1.35 11.37
CA THR A 272 -19.06 -1.18 11.67
C THR A 272 -19.31 0.00 12.61
N THR A 273 -18.27 0.54 13.25
CA THR A 273 -18.33 1.65 14.19
C THR A 273 -17.71 2.91 13.61
N GLN A 274 -18.33 4.05 13.87
CA GLN A 274 -17.73 5.35 13.63
C GLN A 274 -16.64 5.62 14.67
N THR A 275 -15.56 6.23 14.24
CA THR A 275 -14.48 6.71 15.11
C THR A 275 -14.10 8.13 14.68
N ASN A 276 -13.42 8.85 15.55
CA ASN A 276 -12.85 10.13 15.20
C ASN A 276 -11.38 9.95 14.82
N GLU A 277 -10.93 10.71 13.84
CA GLU A 277 -9.52 10.87 13.54
C GLU A 277 -8.94 11.90 14.49
N ILE A 278 -7.79 11.60 15.06
CA ILE A 278 -7.09 12.46 16.02
C ILE A 278 -5.72 12.79 15.43
N LEU A 279 -5.37 14.06 15.40
CA LEU A 279 -4.02 14.51 15.13
C LEU A 279 -3.42 15.03 16.43
N ILE A 280 -2.37 14.36 16.88
CA ILE A 280 -1.58 14.74 18.07
C ILE A 280 -0.35 15.47 17.55
N VAL A 281 -0.16 16.72 17.96
CA VAL A 281 1.05 17.52 17.63
C VAL A 281 1.87 17.73 18.87
N ALA A 282 3.13 17.27 18.86
CA ALA A 282 4.08 17.34 19.95
C ALA A 282 5.27 18.25 19.56
N LEU A 283 5.39 19.39 20.26
CA LEU A 283 6.37 20.44 20.01
C LEU A 283 7.58 20.32 20.96
#